data_f7fb028fd0c3f281a41492868847665e
#
_entry.id   f7fb028fd0c3f281a41492868847665e
#
_cell.length_a   1.000
_cell.length_b   1.000
_cell.length_c   1.000
_cell.angle_alpha   90.00
_cell.angle_beta   90.00
_cell.angle_gamma   90.00
#
_symmetry.space_group_name_H-M   'P 1'
#
loop_
_entity.id
_entity.type
_entity.pdbx_description
1 polymer ?
#
loop_
_entity_poly.entity_id
_entity_poly.type
_entity_poly.pdbx_seq_one_letter_code
_entity_poly.pdbx_strand_id
1 'polypeptide(L)'
;MRIGDEKIMILSICPNPSIDCTIELDSLNVGMLNRIDSKVETYSGKALNVAMGVARLGEKSFATGFMFDNHVRMFEHVLDKEGVEHRFVYNEGNARTNYKIIDKRSMLTEINDRGETVSEEKQAELIDLVKDLSKNCDIAVMSGSLPKGVKPEFYGEVLSVIPENVKVIVDTEKSNMLSAIGSREIFMAKPNLRELENFAGTPVVDLKDMIKACGKYIDKGVKNVLLSLGADGAVLTDGKESYFCKSASVAVNSTVGAGDCMVAATCVGLMKGVPMHELLRMSVAAGTAAVTTSGTNLFYTDKYNEIYTKIFSQKI
;
A
#
# COMPACT_ATOMS: atom_id res chain seq x y z
N MET A 1 27.93 4.41 -2.85
CA MET A 1 28.04 4.71 -1.39
C MET A 1 27.64 3.44 -0.67
N ARG A 2 28.51 2.82 0.14
CA ARG A 2 28.10 1.70 0.99
C ARG A 2 27.12 2.29 2.00
N ILE A 3 25.90 1.78 2.06
CA ILE A 3 24.98 2.08 3.15
C ILE A 3 25.69 1.50 4.37
N GLY A 4 26.29 2.39 5.19
CA GLY A 4 26.92 2.01 6.43
C GLY A 4 25.86 1.44 7.39
N ASP A 5 26.26 0.86 8.49
CA ASP A 5 25.50 0.17 9.53
C ASP A 5 24.28 0.93 10.12
N GLU A 6 23.66 1.87 9.37
CA GLU A 6 22.45 2.55 9.80
C GLU A 6 21.25 1.59 9.70
N LYS A 7 20.55 1.46 10.81
CA LYS A 7 19.39 0.61 10.94
C LYS A 7 18.25 1.13 10.06
N ILE A 8 17.85 0.34 9.07
CA ILE A 8 16.61 0.57 8.29
C ILE A 8 15.44 0.13 9.18
N MET A 9 14.61 1.08 9.61
CA MET A 9 13.48 0.75 10.50
C MET A 9 12.37 0.06 9.72
N ILE A 10 11.97 0.61 8.56
CA ILE A 10 10.86 0.12 7.73
C ILE A 10 11.32 0.10 6.27
N LEU A 11 11.29 -1.09 5.68
CA LEU A 11 11.61 -1.33 4.26
C LEU A 11 10.33 -1.48 3.46
N SER A 12 10.11 -0.62 2.48
CA SER A 12 8.96 -0.65 1.57
C SER A 12 9.37 -1.14 0.19
N ILE A 13 8.83 -2.29 -0.24
CA ILE A 13 9.17 -2.97 -1.50
C ILE A 13 8.04 -2.74 -2.50
N CYS A 14 8.30 -1.96 -3.55
CA CYS A 14 7.37 -1.60 -4.60
C CYS A 14 7.71 -2.34 -5.91
N PRO A 15 7.06 -3.46 -6.23
CA PRO A 15 7.39 -4.20 -7.44
C PRO A 15 6.91 -3.53 -8.74
N ASN A 16 5.95 -2.60 -8.68
CA ASN A 16 5.39 -1.98 -9.88
C ASN A 16 4.97 -0.52 -9.62
N PRO A 17 5.91 0.43 -9.61
CA PRO A 17 5.61 1.84 -9.44
C PRO A 17 4.69 2.35 -10.55
N SER A 18 3.97 3.44 -10.30
CA SER A 18 3.04 4.01 -11.27
C SER A 18 3.06 5.53 -11.29
N ILE A 19 2.82 6.09 -12.47
CA ILE A 19 2.41 7.47 -12.63
C ILE A 19 0.88 7.47 -12.56
N ASP A 20 0.31 8.10 -11.55
CA ASP A 20 -1.14 8.27 -11.47
C ASP A 20 -1.50 9.61 -12.13
N CYS A 21 -2.18 9.52 -13.27
CA CYS A 21 -2.58 10.66 -14.10
C CYS A 21 -4.07 10.93 -13.90
N THR A 22 -4.41 11.94 -13.13
CA THR A 22 -5.79 12.41 -12.97
C THR A 22 -6.12 13.41 -14.07
N ILE A 23 -7.16 13.13 -14.82
CA ILE A 23 -7.64 13.92 -15.96
C ILE A 23 -9.06 14.39 -15.63
N GLU A 24 -9.29 15.70 -15.75
CA GLU A 24 -10.63 16.26 -15.69
C GLU A 24 -11.08 16.70 -17.10
N LEU A 25 -12.34 16.44 -17.43
CA LEU A 25 -12.95 16.81 -18.70
C LEU A 25 -14.47 17.02 -18.52
N ASP A 26 -15.10 17.61 -19.51
CA ASP A 26 -16.55 17.89 -19.47
C ASP A 26 -17.36 16.59 -19.43
N SER A 27 -17.09 15.70 -20.38
CA SER A 27 -17.72 14.37 -20.45
C SER A 27 -16.83 13.40 -21.23
N LEU A 28 -16.75 12.15 -20.77
CA LEU A 28 -16.04 11.09 -21.49
C LEU A 28 -16.95 10.47 -22.56
N ASN A 29 -16.66 10.78 -23.83
CA ASN A 29 -17.41 10.27 -24.98
C ASN A 29 -16.61 9.16 -25.67
N VAL A 30 -17.04 7.92 -25.50
CA VAL A 30 -16.38 6.74 -26.09
C VAL A 30 -16.51 6.79 -27.63
N GLY A 31 -15.40 6.56 -28.33
CA GLY A 31 -15.33 6.61 -29.79
C GLY A 31 -15.27 8.01 -30.40
N MET A 32 -15.19 9.06 -29.59
CA MET A 32 -15.16 10.46 -30.03
C MET A 32 -13.86 11.13 -29.55
N LEU A 33 -13.56 12.31 -30.13
CA LEU A 33 -12.51 13.19 -29.64
C LEU A 33 -12.93 13.81 -28.29
N ASN A 34 -12.15 13.56 -27.25
CA ASN A 34 -12.28 14.22 -25.96
C ASN A 34 -11.15 15.23 -25.76
N ARG A 35 -11.45 16.36 -25.12
CA ARG A 35 -10.45 17.38 -24.75
C ARG A 35 -10.35 17.44 -23.23
N ILE A 36 -9.11 17.52 -22.74
CA ILE A 36 -8.76 17.58 -21.34
C ILE A 36 -8.87 19.03 -20.86
N ASP A 37 -9.57 19.28 -19.75
CA ASP A 37 -9.64 20.57 -19.09
C ASP A 37 -8.44 20.76 -18.14
N SER A 38 -8.11 19.73 -17.36
CA SER A 38 -6.93 19.70 -16.48
C SER A 38 -6.27 18.32 -16.45
N LYS A 39 -4.97 18.30 -16.15
CA LYS A 39 -4.20 17.07 -15.94
C LYS A 39 -3.23 17.24 -14.78
N VAL A 40 -3.24 16.29 -13.85
CA VAL A 40 -2.28 16.22 -12.75
C VAL A 40 -1.63 14.84 -12.74
N GLU A 41 -0.30 14.80 -12.71
CA GLU A 41 0.48 13.58 -12.59
C GLU A 41 1.13 13.49 -11.21
N THR A 42 1.04 12.32 -10.59
CA THR A 42 1.70 11.99 -9.32
C THR A 42 2.52 10.73 -9.50
N TYR A 43 3.76 10.78 -9.05
CA TYR A 43 4.70 9.66 -9.09
C TYR A 43 4.50 8.85 -7.81
N SER A 44 4.00 7.63 -7.96
CA SER A 44 3.35 6.86 -6.92
C SER A 44 3.66 5.37 -7.06
N GLY A 45 3.08 4.60 -6.21
CA GLY A 45 3.14 3.15 -6.13
C GLY A 45 2.78 2.74 -4.71
N LYS A 46 2.01 1.66 -4.52
CA LYS A 46 1.47 1.35 -3.20
C LYS A 46 2.54 1.37 -2.10
N ALA A 47 3.66 0.66 -2.28
CA ALA A 47 4.72 0.65 -1.27
C ALA A 47 5.51 1.97 -1.20
N LEU A 48 5.61 2.75 -2.29
CA LEU A 48 6.20 4.09 -2.24
C LEU A 48 5.33 5.03 -1.40
N ASN A 49 4.02 4.93 -1.55
CA ASN A 49 3.06 5.67 -0.72
C ASN A 49 3.18 5.29 0.76
N VAL A 50 3.39 4.00 1.06
CA VAL A 50 3.68 3.55 2.44
C VAL A 50 4.95 4.21 2.96
N ALA A 51 6.04 4.19 2.21
CA ALA A 51 7.31 4.80 2.62
C ALA A 51 7.16 6.30 2.93
N MET A 52 6.53 7.04 2.02
CA MET A 52 6.27 8.48 2.22
C MET A 52 5.33 8.73 3.41
N GLY A 53 4.29 7.89 3.60
CA GLY A 53 3.39 8.00 4.73
C GLY A 53 4.07 7.75 6.07
N VAL A 54 5.01 6.82 6.13
CA VAL A 54 5.87 6.55 7.31
C VAL A 54 6.73 7.78 7.64
N ALA A 55 7.37 8.36 6.63
CA ALA A 55 8.20 9.55 6.80
C ALA A 55 7.38 10.76 7.31
N ARG A 56 6.17 10.97 6.80
CA ARG A 56 5.24 12.01 7.28
C ARG A 56 4.80 11.82 8.74
N LEU A 57 4.81 10.58 9.23
CA LEU A 57 4.54 10.26 10.64
C LEU A 57 5.80 10.30 11.52
N GLY A 58 6.94 10.74 10.96
CA GLY A 58 8.18 11.02 11.68
C GLY A 58 9.10 9.80 11.90
N GLU A 59 8.88 8.69 11.19
CA GLU A 59 9.74 7.51 11.27
C GLU A 59 10.61 7.36 10.02
N LYS A 60 11.79 6.74 10.17
CA LYS A 60 12.68 6.43 9.05
C LYS A 60 12.11 5.34 8.17
N SER A 61 12.18 5.56 6.87
CA SER A 61 11.65 4.67 5.85
C SER A 61 12.64 4.52 4.69
N PHE A 62 12.72 3.34 4.13
CA PHE A 62 13.54 3.03 2.97
C PHE A 62 12.67 2.40 1.87
N ALA A 63 12.76 2.91 0.65
CA ALA A 63 12.02 2.41 -0.49
C ALA A 63 12.91 1.62 -1.45
N THR A 64 12.42 0.49 -1.94
CA THR A 64 13.05 -0.33 -2.97
C THR A 64 12.03 -0.95 -3.92
N GLY A 65 12.48 -1.59 -4.98
CA GLY A 65 11.64 -2.23 -5.98
C GLY A 65 12.21 -2.07 -7.37
N PHE A 66 11.36 -2.23 -8.39
CA PHE A 66 11.73 -1.87 -9.76
C PHE A 66 11.52 -0.38 -10.00
N MET A 67 12.37 0.20 -10.85
CA MET A 67 12.25 1.57 -11.33
C MET A 67 12.57 1.60 -12.84
N PHE A 68 12.06 2.61 -13.56
CA PHE A 68 12.18 2.69 -15.01
C PHE A 68 12.88 4.00 -15.43
N ASP A 69 13.88 3.88 -16.30
CA ASP A 69 14.86 4.93 -16.64
C ASP A 69 14.23 6.24 -17.10
N ASN A 70 13.13 6.16 -17.86
CA ASN A 70 12.49 7.37 -18.42
C ASN A 70 11.84 8.26 -17.35
N HIS A 71 11.56 7.74 -16.16
CA HIS A 71 10.85 8.48 -15.11
C HIS A 71 11.57 8.51 -13.76
N VAL A 72 12.71 7.83 -13.64
CA VAL A 72 13.45 7.63 -12.38
C VAL A 72 13.65 8.94 -11.60
N ARG A 73 14.11 10.00 -12.26
CA ARG A 73 14.40 11.30 -11.62
C ARG A 73 13.18 11.92 -10.94
N MET A 74 11.99 11.68 -11.51
CA MET A 74 10.75 12.23 -10.95
C MET A 74 10.33 11.47 -9.69
N PHE A 75 10.47 10.13 -9.71
CA PHE A 75 10.19 9.31 -8.53
C PHE A 75 11.19 9.60 -7.40
N GLU A 76 12.49 9.63 -7.70
CA GLU A 76 13.54 9.95 -6.73
C GLU A 76 13.33 11.34 -6.12
N HIS A 77 13.03 12.34 -6.95
CA HIS A 77 12.73 13.69 -6.46
C HIS A 77 11.56 13.72 -5.46
N VAL A 78 10.49 12.98 -5.73
CA VAL A 78 9.33 12.90 -4.81
C VAL A 78 9.73 12.22 -3.49
N LEU A 79 10.49 11.13 -3.55
CA LEU A 79 10.98 10.41 -2.36
C LEU A 79 11.95 11.26 -1.54
N ASP A 80 12.90 11.93 -2.20
CA ASP A 80 13.86 12.85 -1.55
C ASP A 80 13.15 13.99 -0.82
N LYS A 81 12.13 14.57 -1.47
CA LYS A 81 11.32 15.65 -0.88
C LYS A 81 10.59 15.20 0.40
N GLU A 82 10.17 13.94 0.47
CA GLU A 82 9.52 13.36 1.64
C GLU A 82 10.56 12.80 2.66
N GLY A 83 11.86 12.88 2.36
CA GLY A 83 12.93 12.38 3.23
C GLY A 83 13.02 10.85 3.27
N VAL A 84 12.59 10.17 2.20
CA VAL A 84 12.63 8.70 2.07
C VAL A 84 13.93 8.28 1.40
N GLU A 85 14.75 7.52 2.10
CA GLU A 85 15.92 6.88 1.51
C GLU A 85 15.49 5.78 0.53
N HIS A 86 16.22 5.61 -0.57
CA HIS A 86 15.82 4.64 -1.58
C HIS A 86 17.00 4.04 -2.36
N ARG A 87 16.78 2.83 -2.88
CA ARG A 87 17.64 2.15 -3.85
C ARG A 87 16.79 1.18 -4.65
N PHE A 88 16.85 1.28 -5.98
CA PHE A 88 16.00 0.52 -6.88
C PHE A 88 16.79 -0.37 -7.83
N VAL A 89 16.13 -1.37 -8.41
CA VAL A 89 16.58 -2.10 -9.60
C VAL A 89 16.05 -1.38 -10.82
N TYR A 90 16.95 -0.80 -11.62
CA TYR A 90 16.61 0.00 -12.78
C TYR A 90 16.38 -0.88 -14.01
N ASN A 91 15.29 -0.56 -14.73
CA ASN A 91 14.88 -1.21 -15.96
C ASN A 91 14.76 -0.17 -17.07
N GLU A 92 15.03 -0.57 -18.30
CA GLU A 92 14.76 0.28 -19.46
C GLU A 92 13.25 0.50 -19.65
N GLY A 93 12.87 1.65 -20.17
CA GLY A 93 11.49 1.96 -20.55
C GLY A 93 10.75 2.86 -19.57
N ASN A 94 9.44 2.66 -19.46
CA ASN A 94 8.52 3.55 -18.78
C ASN A 94 7.88 2.91 -17.55
N ALA A 95 7.76 3.68 -16.46
CA ALA A 95 6.82 3.33 -15.43
C ALA A 95 5.39 3.34 -16.01
N ARG A 96 4.54 2.42 -15.54
CA ARG A 96 3.14 2.36 -15.98
C ARG A 96 2.40 3.63 -15.62
N THR A 97 1.40 3.99 -16.43
CA THR A 97 0.52 5.12 -16.14
C THR A 97 -0.90 4.63 -15.88
N ASN A 98 -1.45 4.99 -14.72
CA ASN A 98 -2.85 4.77 -14.39
C ASN A 98 -3.62 6.06 -14.64
N TYR A 99 -4.59 6.02 -15.51
CA TYR A 99 -5.44 7.16 -15.82
C TYR A 99 -6.72 7.13 -14.99
N LYS A 100 -7.01 8.24 -14.33
CA LYS A 100 -8.23 8.51 -13.57
C LYS A 100 -8.95 9.66 -14.26
N ILE A 101 -10.00 9.34 -14.99
CA ILE A 101 -10.76 10.32 -15.78
C ILE A 101 -12.00 10.68 -14.98
N ILE A 102 -12.13 11.94 -14.62
CA ILE A 102 -13.25 12.50 -13.85
C ILE A 102 -14.03 13.46 -14.74
N ASP A 103 -15.31 13.19 -14.94
CA ASP A 103 -16.19 14.09 -15.69
C ASP A 103 -16.91 15.10 -14.74
N LYS A 104 -17.54 16.14 -15.31
CA LYS A 104 -18.30 17.15 -14.55
C LYS A 104 -19.46 16.57 -13.70
N ARG A 105 -19.87 15.34 -13.95
CA ARG A 105 -20.86 14.63 -13.14
C ARG A 105 -20.21 13.86 -12.00
N SER A 106 -18.90 14.05 -11.79
CA SER A 106 -18.08 13.31 -10.80
C SER A 106 -18.05 11.81 -11.05
N MET A 107 -18.25 11.37 -12.30
CA MET A 107 -18.06 9.97 -12.67
C MET A 107 -16.56 9.71 -12.86
N LEU A 108 -16.05 8.73 -12.12
CA LEU A 108 -14.67 8.26 -12.23
C LEU A 108 -14.61 7.06 -13.18
N THR A 109 -13.75 7.16 -14.20
CA THR A 109 -13.34 6.04 -15.05
C THR A 109 -11.84 5.80 -14.86
N GLU A 110 -11.47 4.57 -14.51
CA GLU A 110 -10.07 4.18 -14.34
C GLU A 110 -9.60 3.31 -15.51
N ILE A 111 -8.43 3.66 -16.07
CA ILE A 111 -7.72 2.88 -17.08
C ILE A 111 -6.32 2.62 -16.55
N ASN A 112 -6.07 1.37 -16.12
CA ASN A 112 -4.82 1.00 -15.47
C ASN A 112 -3.90 0.25 -16.43
N ASP A 113 -2.69 0.76 -16.64
CA ASP A 113 -1.65 0.08 -17.40
C ASP A 113 -1.00 -1.04 -16.55
N ARG A 114 -0.56 -2.07 -17.26
CA ARG A 114 0.17 -3.21 -16.64
C ARG A 114 1.66 -2.94 -16.45
N GLY A 115 2.21 -1.94 -17.13
CA GLY A 115 3.63 -1.59 -17.13
C GLY A 115 4.46 -2.38 -18.13
N GLU A 116 5.77 -2.13 -18.12
CA GLU A 116 6.76 -2.80 -18.94
C GLU A 116 7.05 -4.23 -18.46
N THR A 117 7.70 -5.01 -19.31
CA THR A 117 8.15 -6.35 -18.97
C THR A 117 9.46 -6.28 -18.18
N VAL A 118 9.51 -6.97 -17.05
CA VAL A 118 10.72 -7.11 -16.23
C VAL A 118 11.34 -8.49 -16.46
N SER A 119 12.63 -8.52 -16.86
CA SER A 119 13.37 -9.75 -17.14
C SER A 119 13.63 -10.59 -15.87
N GLU A 120 13.87 -11.87 -16.04
CA GLU A 120 14.24 -12.78 -14.93
C GLU A 120 15.54 -12.33 -14.23
N GLU A 121 16.50 -11.77 -14.98
CA GLU A 121 17.72 -11.20 -14.42
C GLU A 121 17.43 -10.05 -13.46
N LYS A 122 16.55 -9.12 -13.85
CA LYS A 122 16.13 -7.99 -13.00
C LYS A 122 15.31 -8.45 -11.80
N GLN A 123 14.53 -9.52 -11.95
CA GLN A 123 13.83 -10.14 -10.82
C GLN A 123 14.84 -10.72 -9.80
N ALA A 124 15.86 -11.43 -10.24
CA ALA A 124 16.92 -11.93 -9.37
C ALA A 124 17.69 -10.78 -8.68
N GLU A 125 18.01 -9.71 -9.42
CA GLU A 125 18.66 -8.51 -8.87
C GLU A 125 17.83 -7.88 -7.72
N LEU A 126 16.50 -7.83 -7.86
CA LEU A 126 15.64 -7.31 -6.78
C LEU A 126 15.60 -8.24 -5.57
N ILE A 127 15.57 -9.56 -5.76
CA ILE A 127 15.64 -10.53 -4.66
C ILE A 127 16.92 -10.33 -3.85
N ASP A 128 18.08 -10.22 -4.53
CA ASP A 128 19.37 -9.99 -3.88
C ASP A 128 19.43 -8.64 -3.16
N LEU A 129 18.87 -7.60 -3.76
CA LEU A 129 18.80 -6.28 -3.16
C LEU A 129 17.93 -6.30 -1.88
N VAL A 130 16.77 -6.93 -1.91
CA VAL A 130 15.90 -7.07 -0.73
C VAL A 130 16.56 -7.90 0.35
N LYS A 131 17.23 -8.99 0.00
CA LYS A 131 18.03 -9.81 0.93
C LYS A 131 19.09 -8.99 1.65
N ASP A 132 19.73 -8.07 0.96
CA ASP A 132 20.76 -7.21 1.56
C ASP A 132 20.13 -6.14 2.47
N LEU A 133 19.13 -5.40 1.98
CA LEU A 133 18.47 -4.33 2.72
C LEU A 133 17.72 -4.83 3.96
N SER A 134 17.10 -6.01 3.88
CA SER A 134 16.26 -6.53 4.97
C SER A 134 17.05 -7.03 6.20
N LYS A 135 18.38 -7.19 6.12
CA LYS A 135 19.22 -7.59 7.25
C LYS A 135 19.13 -6.62 8.43
N ASN A 136 18.87 -5.35 8.15
CA ASN A 136 18.91 -4.25 9.12
C ASN A 136 17.53 -3.59 9.30
N CYS A 137 16.43 -4.25 8.94
CA CYS A 137 15.09 -3.70 9.13
C CYS A 137 14.28 -4.45 10.22
N ASP A 138 13.30 -3.77 10.80
CA ASP A 138 12.37 -4.34 11.78
C ASP A 138 11.05 -4.76 11.12
N ILE A 139 10.65 -4.01 10.09
CA ILE A 139 9.40 -4.23 9.34
C ILE A 139 9.72 -4.15 7.85
N ALA A 140 9.22 -5.10 7.07
CA ALA A 140 9.19 -5.04 5.61
C ALA A 140 7.75 -5.02 5.11
N VAL A 141 7.46 -4.12 4.18
CA VAL A 141 6.17 -4.02 3.50
C VAL A 141 6.36 -4.36 2.04
N MET A 142 5.63 -5.33 1.50
CA MET A 142 5.55 -5.55 0.06
C MET A 142 4.13 -5.31 -0.41
N SER A 143 3.95 -4.34 -1.29
CA SER A 143 2.62 -3.90 -1.68
C SER A 143 2.54 -3.50 -3.15
N GLY A 144 1.43 -3.87 -3.79
CA GLY A 144 1.10 -3.53 -5.16
C GLY A 144 0.96 -4.74 -6.07
N SER A 145 0.68 -4.46 -7.35
CA SER A 145 0.64 -5.46 -8.42
C SER A 145 2.04 -5.79 -8.91
N LEU A 146 2.14 -6.83 -9.72
CA LEU A 146 3.37 -7.19 -10.42
C LEU A 146 3.38 -6.61 -11.84
N PRO A 147 4.55 -6.25 -12.39
CA PRO A 147 4.69 -5.83 -13.78
C PRO A 147 4.56 -7.02 -14.74
N LYS A 148 4.50 -6.74 -16.05
CA LYS A 148 4.51 -7.80 -17.07
C LYS A 148 5.77 -8.67 -16.95
N GLY A 149 5.64 -9.96 -17.27
CA GLY A 149 6.75 -10.94 -17.18
C GLY A 149 7.02 -11.48 -15.79
N VAL A 150 6.45 -10.88 -14.74
CA VAL A 150 6.62 -11.32 -13.34
C VAL A 150 5.39 -12.12 -12.91
N LYS A 151 5.62 -13.33 -12.42
CA LYS A 151 4.56 -14.25 -11.97
C LYS A 151 4.25 -14.05 -10.48
N PRO A 152 3.05 -14.47 -10.01
CA PRO A 152 2.67 -14.38 -8.59
C PRO A 152 3.66 -14.99 -7.61
N GLU A 153 4.39 -16.05 -8.02
CA GLU A 153 5.40 -16.75 -7.24
C GLU A 153 6.52 -15.81 -6.76
N PHE A 154 6.78 -14.74 -7.51
CA PHE A 154 7.78 -13.72 -7.19
C PHE A 154 7.54 -13.07 -5.81
N TYR A 155 6.29 -12.91 -5.38
CA TYR A 155 5.99 -12.43 -4.03
C TYR A 155 6.61 -13.36 -2.97
N GLY A 156 6.42 -14.67 -3.13
CA GLY A 156 7.01 -15.65 -2.24
C GLY A 156 8.53 -15.67 -2.29
N GLU A 157 9.11 -15.59 -3.48
CA GLU A 157 10.57 -15.57 -3.68
C GLU A 157 11.21 -14.37 -2.98
N VAL A 158 10.69 -13.16 -3.18
CA VAL A 158 11.17 -11.95 -2.51
C VAL A 158 11.02 -12.04 -0.99
N LEU A 159 9.88 -12.51 -0.50
CA LEU A 159 9.63 -12.57 0.94
C LEU A 159 10.44 -13.67 1.64
N SER A 160 10.79 -14.74 0.95
CA SER A 160 11.57 -15.86 1.52
C SER A 160 13.01 -15.48 1.89
N VAL A 161 13.57 -14.43 1.30
CA VAL A 161 14.94 -13.98 1.61
C VAL A 161 15.01 -12.97 2.76
N ILE A 162 13.86 -12.50 3.26
CA ILE A 162 13.79 -11.57 4.39
C ILE A 162 13.99 -12.36 5.70
N PRO A 163 14.82 -11.91 6.65
CA PRO A 163 15.07 -12.61 7.92
C PRO A 163 13.79 -12.87 8.72
N GLU A 164 13.72 -14.01 9.40
CA GLU A 164 12.54 -14.48 10.17
C GLU A 164 12.09 -13.49 11.26
N ASN A 165 13.01 -12.78 11.88
CA ASN A 165 12.71 -11.78 12.91
C ASN A 165 12.08 -10.50 12.39
N VAL A 166 12.07 -10.27 11.07
CA VAL A 166 11.47 -9.10 10.43
C VAL A 166 9.96 -9.33 10.27
N LYS A 167 9.15 -8.40 10.75
CA LYS A 167 7.70 -8.43 10.57
C LYS A 167 7.36 -8.06 9.13
N VAL A 168 6.67 -8.96 8.42
CA VAL A 168 6.27 -8.72 7.02
C VAL A 168 4.80 -8.33 6.93
N ILE A 169 4.54 -7.21 6.27
CA ILE A 169 3.18 -6.72 5.96
C ILE A 169 2.96 -6.83 4.45
N VAL A 170 1.82 -7.38 4.03
CA VAL A 170 1.49 -7.57 2.62
C VAL A 170 0.14 -6.94 2.28
N ASP A 171 0.12 -6.10 1.24
CA ASP A 171 -1.09 -5.53 0.66
C ASP A 171 -1.11 -5.76 -0.85
N THR A 172 -1.76 -6.84 -1.28
CA THR A 172 -1.78 -7.29 -2.67
C THR A 172 -3.01 -8.15 -2.98
N GLU A 173 -3.19 -8.45 -4.26
CA GLU A 173 -4.25 -9.32 -4.73
C GLU A 173 -4.06 -10.81 -4.36
N LYS A 174 -5.13 -11.61 -4.52
CA LYS A 174 -5.21 -13.00 -4.04
C LYS A 174 -4.07 -13.90 -4.49
N SER A 175 -3.68 -13.88 -5.75
CA SER A 175 -2.64 -14.76 -6.30
C SER A 175 -1.28 -14.50 -5.66
N ASN A 176 -0.90 -13.23 -5.55
CA ASN A 176 0.34 -12.78 -4.92
C ASN A 176 0.31 -13.06 -3.40
N MET A 177 -0.86 -12.84 -2.76
CA MET A 177 -1.04 -13.13 -1.34
C MET A 177 -0.85 -14.62 -1.04
N LEU A 178 -1.37 -15.52 -1.88
CA LEU A 178 -1.19 -16.96 -1.70
C LEU A 178 0.27 -17.37 -1.84
N SER A 179 1.01 -16.77 -2.76
CA SER A 179 2.46 -16.98 -2.89
C SER A 179 3.22 -16.47 -1.66
N ALA A 180 2.88 -15.28 -1.16
CA ALA A 180 3.47 -14.72 0.05
C ALA A 180 3.28 -15.63 1.27
N ILE A 181 2.06 -16.07 1.51
CA ILE A 181 1.71 -16.98 2.62
C ILE A 181 2.43 -18.33 2.50
N GLY A 182 2.59 -18.84 1.29
CA GLY A 182 3.29 -20.10 1.03
C GLY A 182 4.79 -20.04 1.30
N SER A 183 5.39 -18.87 1.38
CA SER A 183 6.84 -18.68 1.52
C SER A 183 7.30 -18.50 2.96
N ARG A 184 6.50 -17.86 3.79
CA ARG A 184 6.80 -17.57 5.20
C ARG A 184 5.56 -17.12 5.96
N GLU A 185 5.69 -16.99 7.28
CA GLU A 185 4.68 -16.35 8.11
C GLU A 185 4.54 -14.86 7.76
N ILE A 186 3.31 -14.42 7.51
CA ILE A 186 2.98 -13.02 7.24
C ILE A 186 2.46 -12.38 8.54
N PHE A 187 3.16 -11.33 9.00
CA PHE A 187 2.75 -10.65 10.23
C PHE A 187 1.39 -9.97 10.09
N MET A 188 1.12 -9.32 8.93
CA MET A 188 -0.17 -8.69 8.67
C MET A 188 -0.50 -8.67 7.18
N ALA A 189 -1.76 -8.98 6.86
CA ALA A 189 -2.35 -8.74 5.55
C ALA A 189 -3.39 -7.60 5.65
N LYS A 190 -3.46 -6.74 4.61
CA LYS A 190 -4.47 -5.67 4.55
C LYS A 190 -5.39 -5.83 3.34
N PRO A 191 -6.40 -6.67 3.37
CA PRO A 191 -7.45 -6.70 2.34
C PRO A 191 -8.43 -5.54 2.49
N ASN A 192 -9.10 -5.18 1.39
CA ASN A 192 -10.40 -4.53 1.42
C ASN A 192 -11.52 -5.58 1.40
N LEU A 193 -12.78 -5.15 1.55
CA LEU A 193 -13.91 -6.08 1.61
C LEU A 193 -14.01 -6.99 0.38
N ARG A 194 -13.83 -6.44 -0.82
CA ARG A 194 -13.86 -7.21 -2.07
C ARG A 194 -12.71 -8.23 -2.17
N GLU A 195 -11.51 -7.84 -1.75
CA GLU A 195 -10.35 -8.74 -1.70
C GLU A 195 -10.57 -9.86 -0.69
N LEU A 196 -11.16 -9.52 0.48
CA LEU A 196 -11.53 -10.49 1.50
C LEU A 196 -12.55 -11.52 0.98
N GLU A 197 -13.63 -11.08 0.35
CA GLU A 197 -14.65 -11.95 -0.26
C GLU A 197 -14.04 -12.86 -1.34
N ASN A 198 -13.21 -12.30 -2.20
CA ASN A 198 -12.51 -13.05 -3.25
C ASN A 198 -11.56 -14.11 -2.66
N PHE A 199 -10.85 -13.78 -1.59
CA PHE A 199 -9.95 -14.70 -0.93
C PHE A 199 -10.73 -15.79 -0.18
N ALA A 200 -11.75 -15.40 0.56
CA ALA A 200 -12.59 -16.29 1.34
C ALA A 200 -13.51 -17.18 0.45
N GLY A 201 -13.83 -16.73 -0.75
CA GLY A 201 -14.77 -17.42 -1.67
C GLY A 201 -16.21 -17.39 -1.19
N THR A 202 -16.58 -16.46 -0.31
CA THR A 202 -17.94 -16.30 0.25
C THR A 202 -18.26 -14.81 0.40
N PRO A 203 -19.53 -14.40 0.13
CA PRO A 203 -19.98 -13.05 0.44
C PRO A 203 -19.87 -12.75 1.93
N VAL A 204 -19.72 -11.48 2.26
CA VAL A 204 -19.62 -10.96 3.63
C VAL A 204 -20.72 -9.93 3.83
N VAL A 205 -21.65 -10.21 4.74
CA VAL A 205 -22.85 -9.40 4.94
C VAL A 205 -22.76 -8.57 6.22
N ASP A 206 -22.22 -9.14 7.28
CA ASP A 206 -22.16 -8.50 8.59
C ASP A 206 -20.76 -8.63 9.24
N LEU A 207 -20.61 -8.05 10.42
CA LEU A 207 -19.36 -8.05 11.17
C LEU A 207 -18.88 -9.46 11.55
N LYS A 208 -19.81 -10.38 11.81
CA LYS A 208 -19.51 -11.77 12.14
C LYS A 208 -18.92 -12.51 10.94
N ASP A 209 -19.50 -12.27 9.77
CA ASP A 209 -18.98 -12.81 8.50
C ASP A 209 -17.60 -12.23 8.18
N MET A 210 -17.36 -10.93 8.46
CA MET A 210 -16.05 -10.29 8.29
C MET A 210 -14.98 -11.00 9.13
N ILE A 211 -15.22 -11.19 10.42
CA ILE A 211 -14.27 -11.86 11.32
C ILE A 211 -14.02 -13.30 10.87
N LYS A 212 -15.07 -14.04 10.52
CA LYS A 212 -14.96 -15.41 10.01
C LYS A 212 -14.16 -15.47 8.69
N ALA A 213 -14.37 -14.53 7.80
CA ALA A 213 -13.62 -14.47 6.53
C ALA A 213 -12.15 -14.08 6.76
N CYS A 214 -11.85 -13.16 7.70
CA CYS A 214 -10.50 -12.87 8.15
C CYS A 214 -9.80 -14.11 8.72
N GLY A 215 -10.54 -14.97 9.41
CA GLY A 215 -10.04 -16.26 9.92
C GLY A 215 -9.41 -17.13 8.84
N LYS A 216 -9.87 -17.06 7.58
CA LYS A 216 -9.28 -17.82 6.46
C LYS A 216 -7.86 -17.36 6.09
N TYR A 217 -7.51 -16.09 6.33
CA TYR A 217 -6.14 -15.61 6.21
C TYR A 217 -5.28 -16.16 7.37
N ILE A 218 -5.83 -16.13 8.57
CA ILE A 218 -5.14 -16.58 9.80
C ILE A 218 -4.86 -18.09 9.74
N ASP A 219 -5.85 -18.89 9.31
CA ASP A 219 -5.71 -20.34 9.11
C ASP A 219 -4.63 -20.71 8.09
N LYS A 220 -4.26 -19.77 7.21
CA LYS A 220 -3.20 -19.95 6.20
C LYS A 220 -1.83 -19.41 6.62
N GLY A 221 -1.69 -18.85 7.83
CA GLY A 221 -0.41 -18.38 8.36
C GLY A 221 -0.22 -16.87 8.40
N VAL A 222 -1.30 -16.09 8.27
CA VAL A 222 -1.27 -14.65 8.54
C VAL A 222 -1.56 -14.41 10.02
N LYS A 223 -0.72 -13.64 10.71
CA LYS A 223 -0.94 -13.37 12.16
C LYS A 223 -2.05 -12.36 12.43
N ASN A 224 -2.15 -11.32 11.61
CA ASN A 224 -3.10 -10.23 11.81
C ASN A 224 -3.75 -9.87 10.48
N VAL A 225 -5.03 -9.52 10.48
CA VAL A 225 -5.74 -9.02 9.31
C VAL A 225 -6.30 -7.63 9.61
N LEU A 226 -5.85 -6.64 8.85
CA LEU A 226 -6.38 -5.27 8.85
C LEU A 226 -7.35 -5.13 7.68
N LEU A 227 -8.63 -5.35 7.92
CA LEU A 227 -9.69 -5.24 6.90
C LEU A 227 -10.14 -3.79 6.75
N SER A 228 -9.94 -3.20 5.58
CA SER A 228 -10.44 -1.85 5.28
C SER A 228 -11.86 -1.90 4.71
N LEU A 229 -12.76 -1.03 5.23
CA LEU A 229 -14.20 -0.97 4.91
C LEU A 229 -14.58 0.37 4.26
N GLY A 230 -13.61 1.11 3.72
CA GLY A 230 -13.82 2.42 3.13
C GLY A 230 -14.38 3.43 4.13
N ALA A 231 -15.54 4.02 3.83
CA ALA A 231 -16.18 5.02 4.68
C ALA A 231 -16.64 4.46 6.04
N ASP A 232 -16.84 3.15 6.16
CA ASP A 232 -17.30 2.50 7.38
C ASP A 232 -16.14 2.27 8.39
N GLY A 233 -14.89 2.47 7.98
CA GLY A 233 -13.73 2.35 8.85
C GLY A 233 -12.92 1.07 8.60
N ALA A 234 -12.55 0.34 9.67
CA ALA A 234 -11.77 -0.87 9.54
C ALA A 234 -11.94 -1.83 10.73
N VAL A 235 -11.60 -3.10 10.48
CA VAL A 235 -11.46 -4.16 11.49
C VAL A 235 -10.01 -4.59 11.56
N LEU A 236 -9.49 -4.83 12.78
CA LEU A 236 -8.21 -5.49 13.01
C LEU A 236 -8.44 -6.72 13.88
N THR A 237 -7.97 -7.88 13.43
CA THR A 237 -8.10 -9.13 14.18
C THR A 237 -6.84 -10.00 14.07
N ASP A 238 -6.52 -10.72 15.15
CA ASP A 238 -5.51 -11.79 15.20
C ASP A 238 -6.14 -13.19 15.34
N GLY A 239 -7.48 -13.28 15.19
CA GLY A 239 -8.27 -14.49 15.38
C GLY A 239 -8.65 -14.79 16.83
N LYS A 240 -8.07 -14.10 17.81
CA LYS A 240 -8.42 -14.20 19.24
C LYS A 240 -9.13 -12.97 19.73
N GLU A 241 -8.63 -11.81 19.32
CA GLU A 241 -9.21 -10.51 19.60
C GLU A 241 -9.53 -9.79 18.29
N SER A 242 -10.62 -9.05 18.32
CA SER A 242 -11.06 -8.25 17.17
C SER A 242 -11.45 -6.85 17.63
N TYR A 243 -11.05 -5.87 16.86
CA TYR A 243 -11.36 -4.47 17.11
C TYR A 243 -11.98 -3.84 15.86
N PHE A 244 -12.90 -2.94 16.06
CA PHE A 244 -13.52 -2.11 15.02
C PHE A 244 -13.26 -0.64 15.31
N CYS A 245 -12.94 0.14 14.28
CA CYS A 245 -12.81 1.58 14.35
C CYS A 245 -13.58 2.20 13.20
N LYS A 246 -14.59 3.03 13.52
CA LYS A 246 -15.36 3.78 12.52
C LYS A 246 -14.56 4.96 12.01
N SER A 247 -14.61 5.23 10.70
CA SER A 247 -14.04 6.44 10.10
C SER A 247 -14.75 7.70 10.59
N ALA A 248 -14.02 8.81 10.66
CA ALA A 248 -14.66 10.12 10.81
C ALA A 248 -15.39 10.51 9.51
N SER A 249 -16.52 11.22 9.66
CA SER A 249 -17.19 11.82 8.51
C SER A 249 -16.40 13.02 7.99
N VAL A 250 -15.92 12.92 6.75
CA VAL A 250 -15.11 13.96 6.09
C VAL A 250 -15.58 14.16 4.64
N ALA A 251 -15.26 15.34 4.08
CA ALA A 251 -15.40 15.53 2.65
C ALA A 251 -14.34 14.67 1.91
N VAL A 252 -14.80 13.83 0.99
CA VAL A 252 -13.94 12.94 0.22
C VAL A 252 -13.55 13.59 -1.09
N ASN A 253 -12.26 13.79 -1.30
CA ASN A 253 -11.71 14.30 -2.56
C ASN A 253 -11.15 13.15 -3.43
N SER A 254 -10.50 12.16 -2.81
CA SER A 254 -9.96 10.97 -3.49
C SER A 254 -9.88 9.81 -2.51
N THR A 255 -10.16 8.60 -2.97
CA THR A 255 -9.98 7.37 -2.15
C THR A 255 -8.66 6.66 -2.41
N VAL A 256 -7.88 7.16 -3.35
CA VAL A 256 -6.61 6.54 -3.77
C VAL A 256 -5.53 6.79 -2.71
N GLY A 257 -4.75 5.75 -2.43
CA GLY A 257 -3.68 5.83 -1.42
C GLY A 257 -4.15 5.73 0.04
N ALA A 258 -5.47 5.76 0.32
CA ALA A 258 -5.97 5.63 1.69
C ALA A 258 -5.53 4.32 2.36
N GLY A 259 -5.58 3.19 1.63
CA GLY A 259 -5.08 1.91 2.11
C GLY A 259 -3.59 1.90 2.39
N ASP A 260 -2.80 2.57 1.55
CA ASP A 260 -1.35 2.69 1.72
C ASP A 260 -1.01 3.52 2.97
N CYS A 261 -1.77 4.60 3.21
CA CYS A 261 -1.67 5.42 4.42
C CYS A 261 -2.04 4.62 5.69
N MET A 262 -3.02 3.73 5.61
CA MET A 262 -3.34 2.80 6.71
C MET A 262 -2.16 1.88 7.02
N VAL A 263 -1.50 1.31 6.01
CA VAL A 263 -0.31 0.47 6.19
C VAL A 263 0.84 1.29 6.79
N ALA A 264 1.06 2.52 6.31
CA ALA A 264 2.11 3.39 6.85
C ALA A 264 1.91 3.66 8.36
N ALA A 265 0.71 4.03 8.77
CA ALA A 265 0.39 4.26 10.18
C ALA A 265 0.50 2.96 11.01
N THR A 266 0.14 1.81 10.42
CA THR A 266 0.36 0.50 11.03
C THR A 266 1.83 0.24 11.30
N CYS A 267 2.71 0.48 10.34
CA CYS A 267 4.16 0.33 10.52
C CYS A 267 4.68 1.19 11.67
N VAL A 268 4.29 2.46 11.69
CA VAL A 268 4.68 3.40 12.75
C VAL A 268 4.16 2.96 14.13
N GLY A 269 2.90 2.53 14.21
CA GLY A 269 2.33 2.01 15.46
C GLY A 269 3.05 0.75 15.96
N LEU A 270 3.42 -0.17 15.07
CA LEU A 270 4.19 -1.37 15.40
C LEU A 270 5.61 -1.03 15.89
N MET A 271 6.27 -0.01 15.30
CA MET A 271 7.56 0.48 15.78
C MET A 271 7.46 1.07 17.19
N LYS A 272 6.36 1.76 17.48
CA LYS A 272 6.08 2.34 18.81
C LYS A 272 5.55 1.32 19.83
N GLY A 273 5.29 0.08 19.41
CA GLY A 273 4.78 -0.98 20.28
C GLY A 273 3.39 -0.72 20.84
N VAL A 274 2.55 0.03 20.12
CA VAL A 274 1.20 0.33 20.59
C VAL A 274 0.30 -0.91 20.56
N PRO A 275 -0.71 -1.02 21.44
CA PRO A 275 -1.64 -2.15 21.44
C PRO A 275 -2.56 -2.14 20.20
N MET A 276 -3.16 -3.30 19.88
CA MET A 276 -3.96 -3.49 18.64
C MET A 276 -5.07 -2.46 18.44
N HIS A 277 -5.79 -2.09 19.51
CA HIS A 277 -6.87 -1.10 19.40
C HIS A 277 -6.34 0.28 18.98
N GLU A 278 -5.17 0.66 19.47
CA GLU A 278 -4.52 1.92 19.14
C GLU A 278 -3.90 1.86 17.72
N LEU A 279 -3.31 0.72 17.35
CA LEU A 279 -2.82 0.45 16.02
C LEU A 279 -3.92 0.63 14.96
N LEU A 280 -5.10 0.08 15.21
CA LEU A 280 -6.27 0.24 14.35
C LEU A 280 -6.70 1.71 14.25
N ARG A 281 -6.76 2.41 15.38
CA ARG A 281 -7.11 3.83 15.44
C ARG A 281 -6.15 4.69 14.60
N MET A 282 -4.83 4.50 14.74
CA MET A 282 -3.83 5.17 13.93
C MET A 282 -4.04 4.90 12.43
N SER A 283 -4.28 3.65 12.07
CA SER A 283 -4.48 3.21 10.68
C SER A 283 -5.72 3.88 10.06
N VAL A 284 -6.86 3.87 10.77
CA VAL A 284 -8.11 4.50 10.30
C VAL A 284 -7.96 6.02 10.20
N ALA A 285 -7.25 6.65 11.16
CA ALA A 285 -6.99 8.08 11.10
C ALA A 285 -6.21 8.47 9.84
N ALA A 286 -5.15 7.72 9.51
CA ALA A 286 -4.33 7.99 8.34
C ALA A 286 -5.09 7.76 7.03
N GLY A 287 -5.84 6.67 6.91
CA GLY A 287 -6.70 6.41 5.75
C GLY A 287 -7.77 7.46 5.57
N THR A 288 -8.43 7.89 6.67
CA THR A 288 -9.44 8.94 6.64
C THR A 288 -8.85 10.32 6.31
N ALA A 289 -7.65 10.63 6.79
CA ALA A 289 -6.97 11.87 6.44
C ALA A 289 -6.58 11.91 4.96
N ALA A 290 -6.13 10.78 4.41
CA ALA A 290 -5.74 10.67 3.00
C ALA A 290 -6.90 10.98 2.05
N VAL A 291 -8.13 10.54 2.34
CA VAL A 291 -9.28 10.81 1.46
C VAL A 291 -9.70 12.27 1.40
N THR A 292 -9.18 13.13 2.28
CA THR A 292 -9.44 14.58 2.26
C THR A 292 -8.51 15.35 1.31
N THR A 293 -7.47 14.70 0.78
CA THR A 293 -6.52 15.30 -0.16
C THR A 293 -6.95 15.09 -1.61
N SER A 294 -6.50 15.95 -2.52
CA SER A 294 -6.81 15.82 -3.94
C SER A 294 -5.87 14.82 -4.62
N GLY A 295 -6.39 14.11 -5.61
CA GLY A 295 -5.62 13.16 -6.43
C GLY A 295 -5.10 11.98 -5.62
N THR A 296 -3.82 11.66 -5.77
CA THR A 296 -3.09 10.60 -5.05
C THR A 296 -2.14 11.16 -3.98
N ASN A 297 -2.34 12.41 -3.57
CA ASN A 297 -1.60 12.99 -2.47
C ASN A 297 -1.91 12.23 -1.17
N LEU A 298 -0.87 11.99 -0.39
CA LEU A 298 -1.03 11.41 0.94
C LEU A 298 -1.61 12.43 1.92
N PHE A 299 -1.93 11.99 3.13
CA PHE A 299 -2.48 12.85 4.17
C PHE A 299 -1.52 13.98 4.60
N TYR A 300 -2.10 15.08 5.07
CA TYR A 300 -1.38 16.10 5.84
C TYR A 300 -1.38 15.71 7.32
N THR A 301 -0.23 15.89 7.98
CA THR A 301 -0.02 15.49 9.40
C THR A 301 -1.00 16.17 10.34
N ASP A 302 -1.32 17.45 10.11
CA ASP A 302 -2.32 18.18 10.92
C ASP A 302 -3.70 17.55 10.79
N LYS A 303 -4.09 17.14 9.58
CA LYS A 303 -5.38 16.49 9.33
C LYS A 303 -5.43 15.10 9.96
N TYR A 304 -4.32 14.35 9.89
CA TYR A 304 -4.18 13.09 10.60
C TYR A 304 -4.40 13.27 12.11
N ASN A 305 -3.72 14.23 12.73
CA ASN A 305 -3.83 14.52 14.16
C ASN A 305 -5.24 14.93 14.55
N GLU A 306 -5.89 15.79 13.76
CA GLU A 306 -7.28 16.20 13.96
C GLU A 306 -8.22 14.98 13.98
N ILE A 307 -8.12 14.11 12.99
CA ILE A 307 -8.99 12.93 12.86
C ILE A 307 -8.70 11.92 13.98
N TYR A 308 -7.43 11.66 14.26
CA TYR A 308 -7.00 10.75 15.30
C TYR A 308 -7.62 11.09 16.68
N THR A 309 -7.81 12.36 17.02
CA THR A 309 -8.46 12.77 18.27
C THR A 309 -9.97 12.52 18.29
N LYS A 310 -10.62 12.36 17.13
CA LYS A 310 -12.09 12.26 16.99
C LYS A 310 -12.61 10.83 16.86
N ILE A 311 -11.76 9.85 16.55
CA ILE A 311 -12.17 8.47 16.34
C ILE A 311 -11.67 7.56 17.45
N PHE A 312 -12.39 6.48 17.69
CA PHE A 312 -12.07 5.50 18.73
C PHE A 312 -12.27 4.09 18.20
N SER A 313 -11.40 3.18 18.62
CA SER A 313 -11.57 1.76 18.38
C SER A 313 -12.28 1.09 19.55
N GLN A 314 -13.07 0.08 19.26
CA GLN A 314 -13.78 -0.72 20.25
C GLN A 314 -13.53 -2.22 20.04
N LYS A 315 -13.46 -2.98 21.10
CA LYS A 315 -13.39 -4.45 21.03
C LYS A 315 -14.75 -5.00 20.60
N ILE A 316 -14.75 -5.98 19.71
CA ILE A 316 -15.95 -6.60 19.13
C ILE A 316 -15.90 -8.12 19.27
#